data_64a5a9fe49c78cc1aa4ef18e31d56618
#
_entry.id   64a5a9fe49c78cc1aa4ef18e31d56618
#
_cell.length_a   1.000
_cell.length_b   1.000
_cell.length_c   1.000
_cell.angle_alpha   90.00
_cell.angle_beta   90.00
_cell.angle_gamma   90.00
#
_symmetry.space_group_name_H-M   'P 1'
#
loop_
_entity.id
_entity.type
_entity.pdbx_description
1 polymer ?
#
loop_
_entity_poly.entity_id
_entity_poly.type
_entity_poly.pdbx_seq_one_letter_code
_entity_poly.pdbx_strand_id
1 'polypeptide(L)'
;KWPWPRSVHAGLLEPLLAEKPRAVVFDIFFSDKDILRPDDDAWFGEILAAASNVYLAALQLGDAAVPTLLASYPAGAGLEPGPAARADARGSLLLPFAIPATAWRIGSVNFTPDPDGIGRGYDVYREIQGWRWSSLPLSLIHI
;
A
#
# COMPACT_ATOMS: atom_id res chain seq x y z
N LYS A 1 -18.55 14.14 -5.28
CA LYS A 1 -17.27 14.82 -5.58
C LYS A 1 -16.12 14.01 -5.00
N TRP A 2 -15.07 13.76 -5.77
CA TRP A 2 -13.85 13.11 -5.28
C TRP A 2 -13.08 14.03 -4.30
N PRO A 3 -12.41 13.51 -3.26
CA PRO A 3 -12.38 12.11 -2.84
C PRO A 3 -13.69 11.65 -2.20
N TRP A 4 -14.07 10.38 -2.44
CA TRP A 4 -15.23 9.78 -1.80
C TRP A 4 -14.95 9.49 -0.31
N PRO A 5 -15.98 9.58 0.55
CA PRO A 5 -15.89 9.09 1.92
C PRO A 5 -15.47 7.61 1.97
N ARG A 6 -14.78 7.21 3.02
CA ARG A 6 -14.39 5.80 3.21
C ARG A 6 -15.60 4.87 3.32
N SER A 7 -16.73 5.37 3.82
CA SER A 7 -18.00 4.64 3.85
C SER A 7 -18.48 4.18 2.47
N VAL A 8 -18.19 4.93 1.40
CA VAL A 8 -18.53 4.50 0.03
C VAL A 8 -17.68 3.29 -0.37
N HIS A 9 -16.39 3.29 -0.04
CA HIS A 9 -15.52 2.16 -0.30
C HIS A 9 -15.87 0.95 0.55
N ALA A 10 -16.23 1.15 1.82
CA ALA A 10 -16.70 0.13 2.73
C ALA A 10 -17.99 -0.53 2.18
N GLY A 11 -18.98 0.28 1.85
CA GLY A 11 -20.28 -0.20 1.31
C GLY A 11 -20.16 -0.91 -0.04
N LEU A 12 -19.11 -0.64 -0.83
CA LEU A 12 -18.79 -1.41 -2.04
C LEU A 12 -18.09 -2.73 -1.70
N LEU A 13 -17.16 -2.69 -0.73
CA LEU A 13 -16.31 -3.82 -0.41
C LEU A 13 -17.06 -4.96 0.26
N GLU A 14 -17.99 -4.66 1.18
CA GLU A 14 -18.75 -5.70 1.90
C GLU A 14 -19.51 -6.66 0.96
N PRO A 15 -20.38 -6.20 0.04
CA PRO A 15 -21.07 -7.11 -0.87
C PRO A 15 -20.10 -7.81 -1.82
N LEU A 16 -19.01 -7.15 -2.22
CA LEU A 16 -18.00 -7.76 -3.07
C LEU A 16 -17.31 -8.94 -2.36
N LEU A 17 -16.96 -8.80 -1.09
CA LEU A 17 -16.35 -9.87 -0.29
C LEU A 17 -17.32 -11.05 -0.05
N ALA A 18 -18.65 -10.78 0.02
CA ALA A 18 -19.67 -11.83 0.14
C ALA A 18 -19.66 -12.81 -1.05
N GLU A 19 -19.26 -12.32 -2.25
CA GLU A 19 -19.09 -13.14 -3.45
C GLU A 19 -17.79 -13.95 -3.46
N LYS A 20 -16.98 -13.87 -2.38
CA LYS A 20 -15.74 -14.62 -2.17
C LYS A 20 -14.73 -14.48 -3.33
N PRO A 21 -14.40 -13.26 -3.76
CA PRO A 21 -13.39 -13.06 -4.79
C PRO A 21 -12.05 -13.62 -4.31
N ARG A 22 -11.21 -14.07 -5.23
CA ARG A 22 -9.87 -14.53 -4.89
C ARG A 22 -8.99 -13.41 -4.35
N ALA A 23 -9.13 -12.21 -4.90
CA ALA A 23 -8.50 -10.99 -4.40
C ALA A 23 -9.32 -9.76 -4.78
N VAL A 24 -9.22 -8.72 -3.96
CA VAL A 24 -9.68 -7.35 -4.27
C VAL A 24 -8.48 -6.43 -4.17
N VAL A 25 -8.30 -5.56 -5.15
CA VAL A 25 -7.18 -4.63 -5.21
C VAL A 25 -7.70 -3.21 -5.30
N PHE A 26 -7.27 -2.38 -4.38
CA PHE A 26 -7.48 -0.93 -4.47
C PHE A 26 -6.23 -0.26 -5.01
N ASP A 27 -6.31 0.23 -6.25
CA ASP A 27 -5.32 1.15 -6.82
C ASP A 27 -5.67 2.60 -6.45
N ILE A 28 -5.84 2.81 -5.15
CA ILE A 28 -6.21 4.09 -4.54
C ILE A 28 -5.34 4.27 -3.29
N PHE A 29 -4.83 5.50 -3.09
CA PHE A 29 -4.06 5.84 -1.90
C PHE A 29 -5.00 6.28 -0.76
N PHE A 30 -4.96 5.57 0.35
CA PHE A 30 -5.66 5.89 1.58
C PHE A 30 -4.70 6.51 2.61
N SER A 31 -3.90 7.49 2.17
CA SER A 31 -2.81 8.06 2.96
C SER A 31 -3.27 8.91 4.14
N ASP A 32 -4.36 9.66 3.94
CA ASP A 32 -4.81 10.64 4.92
C ASP A 32 -6.09 10.19 5.62
N LYS A 33 -6.14 10.42 6.92
CA LYS A 33 -7.36 10.21 7.72
C LYS A 33 -8.43 11.22 7.35
N ASP A 34 -9.68 10.79 7.30
CA ASP A 34 -10.83 11.68 7.16
C ASP A 34 -11.18 12.30 8.53
N ILE A 35 -10.61 13.47 8.81
CA ILE A 35 -10.84 14.19 10.08
C ILE A 35 -12.28 14.64 10.25
N LEU A 36 -13.07 14.73 9.19
CA LEU A 36 -14.48 15.11 9.25
C LEU A 36 -15.40 13.90 9.48
N ARG A 37 -14.93 12.70 9.13
CA ARG A 37 -15.69 11.45 9.22
C ARG A 37 -14.80 10.31 9.71
N PRO A 38 -14.28 10.39 10.93
CA PRO A 38 -13.37 9.38 11.47
C PRO A 38 -14.02 7.99 11.58
N ASP A 39 -15.35 7.92 11.75
CA ASP A 39 -16.09 6.67 11.81
C ASP A 39 -16.09 5.94 10.46
N ASP A 40 -16.03 6.67 9.34
CA ASP A 40 -15.90 6.07 8.00
C ASP A 40 -14.55 5.36 7.83
N ASP A 41 -13.45 5.97 8.31
CA ASP A 41 -12.13 5.35 8.33
C ASP A 41 -12.11 4.10 9.22
N ALA A 42 -12.76 4.16 10.39
CA ALA A 42 -12.85 3.04 11.33
C ALA A 42 -13.61 1.87 10.71
N TRP A 43 -14.81 2.10 10.17
CA TRP A 43 -15.62 1.05 9.53
C TRP A 43 -14.86 0.39 8.36
N PHE A 44 -14.28 1.19 7.46
CA PHE A 44 -13.50 0.65 6.35
C PHE A 44 -12.30 -0.17 6.85
N GLY A 45 -11.62 0.31 7.89
CA GLY A 45 -10.51 -0.38 8.54
C GLY A 45 -10.90 -1.73 9.14
N GLU A 46 -12.09 -1.83 9.76
CA GLU A 46 -12.63 -3.07 10.32
C GLU A 46 -12.87 -4.12 9.23
N ILE A 47 -13.49 -3.72 8.10
CA ILE A 47 -13.71 -4.62 6.97
C ILE A 47 -12.37 -5.13 6.42
N LEU A 48 -11.38 -4.24 6.25
CA LEU A 48 -10.05 -4.63 5.77
C LEU A 48 -9.32 -5.55 6.74
N ALA A 49 -9.47 -5.35 8.05
CA ALA A 49 -8.87 -6.20 9.08
C ALA A 49 -9.48 -7.61 9.08
N ALA A 50 -10.77 -7.72 8.82
CA ALA A 50 -11.48 -9.00 8.74
C ALA A 50 -11.20 -9.75 7.41
N ALA A 51 -10.84 -9.05 6.35
CA ALA A 51 -10.58 -9.62 5.04
C ALA A 51 -9.10 -10.02 4.89
N SER A 52 -8.82 -11.24 4.40
CA SER A 52 -7.45 -11.71 4.15
C SER A 52 -6.96 -11.50 2.72
N ASN A 53 -7.84 -11.08 1.82
CA ASN A 53 -7.63 -11.04 0.37
C ASN A 53 -7.81 -9.65 -0.25
N VAL A 54 -7.71 -8.59 0.55
CA VAL A 54 -7.78 -7.20 0.06
C VAL A 54 -6.39 -6.56 0.11
N TYR A 55 -5.96 -5.98 -0.99
CA TYR A 55 -4.63 -5.40 -1.19
C TYR A 55 -4.75 -3.92 -1.53
N LEU A 56 -3.84 -3.11 -0.98
CA LEU A 56 -3.84 -1.66 -1.11
C LEU A 56 -2.58 -1.17 -1.83
N ALA A 57 -2.74 -0.12 -2.61
CA ALA A 57 -1.62 0.54 -3.26
C ALA A 57 -0.82 1.38 -2.26
N ALA A 58 0.49 1.38 -2.45
CA ALA A 58 1.43 2.24 -1.77
C ALA A 58 2.49 2.77 -2.75
N LEU A 59 3.14 3.87 -2.41
CA LEU A 59 4.05 4.55 -3.32
C LEU A 59 5.32 4.98 -2.59
N GLN A 60 6.49 4.75 -3.20
CA GLN A 60 7.72 5.44 -2.81
C GLN A 60 7.69 6.86 -3.37
N LEU A 61 7.80 7.84 -2.50
CA LEU A 61 7.87 9.24 -2.87
C LEU A 61 9.30 9.62 -3.33
N GLY A 62 9.41 10.70 -4.10
CA GLY A 62 10.70 11.23 -4.52
C GLY A 62 11.44 11.97 -3.41
N ASP A 63 12.63 12.47 -3.74
CA ASP A 63 13.60 13.06 -2.79
C ASP A 63 13.10 14.33 -2.08
N ALA A 64 12.03 14.97 -2.56
CA ALA A 64 11.44 16.15 -1.92
C ALA A 64 10.67 15.83 -0.62
N ALA A 65 10.34 14.57 -0.40
CA ALA A 65 9.63 14.14 0.81
C ALA A 65 10.62 13.82 1.95
N VAL A 66 10.19 14.06 3.18
CA VAL A 66 11.03 13.81 4.37
C VAL A 66 11.24 12.30 4.56
N PRO A 67 12.50 11.81 4.48
CA PRO A 67 12.76 10.39 4.58
C PRO A 67 12.69 9.88 6.01
N THR A 68 11.98 8.79 6.21
CA THR A 68 11.85 8.05 7.47
C THR A 68 12.79 6.84 7.47
N LEU A 69 13.26 6.41 8.63
CA LEU A 69 14.07 5.21 8.78
C LEU A 69 13.25 3.98 8.34
N LEU A 70 13.75 3.20 7.39
CA LEU A 70 13.00 2.06 6.83
C LEU A 70 12.65 1.02 7.90
N ALA A 71 13.58 0.76 8.83
CA ALA A 71 13.37 -0.15 9.95
C ALA A 71 12.26 0.29 10.93
N SER A 72 11.82 1.56 10.88
CA SER A 72 10.76 2.09 11.76
C SER A 72 9.36 1.93 11.19
N TYR A 73 9.23 1.54 9.92
CA TYR A 73 7.91 1.28 9.37
C TYR A 73 7.30 0.00 9.97
N PRO A 74 5.97 -0.07 10.16
CA PRO A 74 5.31 -1.28 10.62
C PRO A 74 5.59 -2.48 9.71
N ALA A 75 5.61 -3.69 10.26
CA ALA A 75 5.81 -4.93 9.49
C ALA A 75 4.82 -5.07 8.33
N GLY A 76 3.58 -4.61 8.50
CA GLY A 76 2.56 -4.57 7.44
C GLY A 76 2.94 -3.71 6.22
N ALA A 77 3.98 -2.88 6.31
CA ALA A 77 4.50 -2.13 5.17
C ALA A 77 5.15 -3.03 4.09
N GLY A 78 5.44 -4.30 4.42
CA GLY A 78 6.01 -5.25 3.45
C GLY A 78 7.45 -4.94 3.04
N LEU A 79 8.18 -4.19 3.89
CA LEU A 79 9.61 -3.93 3.70
C LEU A 79 10.43 -5.07 4.32
N GLU A 80 11.31 -5.65 3.54
CA GLU A 80 12.18 -6.75 3.97
C GLU A 80 13.65 -6.36 3.83
N PRO A 81 14.50 -6.61 4.85
CA PRO A 81 15.92 -6.38 4.71
C PRO A 81 16.53 -7.39 3.74
N GLY A 82 17.15 -6.91 2.66
CA GLY A 82 17.97 -7.73 1.77
C GLY A 82 19.39 -7.92 2.30
N PRO A 83 20.23 -8.68 1.58
CA PRO A 83 21.62 -8.94 1.99
C PRO A 83 22.48 -7.67 2.15
N ALA A 84 22.15 -6.61 1.44
CA ALA A 84 22.84 -5.32 1.47
C ALA A 84 22.06 -4.25 2.26
N ALA A 85 21.09 -4.66 3.08
CA ALA A 85 20.25 -3.72 3.83
C ALA A 85 21.09 -2.92 4.83
N ARG A 86 21.01 -1.61 4.74
CA ARG A 86 21.66 -0.71 5.69
C ARG A 86 20.72 -0.46 6.88
N ALA A 87 21.28 -0.48 8.08
CA ALA A 87 20.51 -0.21 9.31
C ALA A 87 20.01 1.24 9.39
N ASP A 88 20.74 2.18 8.77
CA ASP A 88 20.43 3.60 8.70
C ASP A 88 19.64 3.98 7.42
N ALA A 89 19.19 2.99 6.65
CA ALA A 89 18.46 3.19 5.42
C ALA A 89 17.18 4.03 5.64
N ARG A 90 16.98 5.01 4.77
CA ARG A 90 15.84 5.91 4.84
C ARG A 90 15.11 5.96 3.51
N GLY A 91 13.81 6.15 3.59
CA GLY A 91 12.96 6.33 2.41
C GLY A 91 11.65 7.02 2.78
N SER A 92 11.02 7.61 1.81
CA SER A 92 9.72 8.27 1.97
C SER A 92 8.66 7.43 1.29
N LEU A 93 7.75 6.86 2.06
CA LEU A 93 6.69 5.99 1.57
C LEU A 93 5.32 6.61 1.85
N LEU A 94 4.49 6.64 0.83
CA LEU A 94 3.07 6.94 0.96
C LEU A 94 2.34 5.64 1.24
N LEU A 95 1.97 5.46 2.50
CA LEU A 95 1.30 4.26 3.01
C LEU A 95 -0.16 4.56 3.35
N PRO A 96 -1.03 3.55 3.50
CA PRO A 96 -2.44 3.76 3.82
C PRO A 96 -2.64 4.10 5.31
N PHE A 97 -2.11 5.23 5.77
CA PHE A 97 -2.17 5.65 7.18
C PHE A 97 -3.58 5.93 7.71
N ALA A 98 -4.57 6.08 6.83
CA ALA A 98 -5.98 6.10 7.24
C ALA A 98 -6.46 4.76 7.80
N ILE A 99 -5.76 3.67 7.48
CA ILE A 99 -6.11 2.30 7.83
C ILE A 99 -5.15 1.79 8.91
N PRO A 100 -5.60 1.05 9.93
CA PRO A 100 -4.71 0.43 10.91
C PRO A 100 -3.66 -0.47 10.26
N ALA A 101 -2.40 -0.34 10.68
CA ALA A 101 -1.28 -1.08 10.09
C ALA A 101 -1.44 -2.62 10.17
N THR A 102 -2.21 -3.11 11.13
CA THR A 102 -2.55 -4.52 11.29
C THR A 102 -3.42 -5.08 10.16
N ALA A 103 -4.11 -4.20 9.44
CA ALA A 103 -4.95 -4.55 8.28
C ALA A 103 -4.20 -4.39 6.94
N TRP A 104 -2.94 -3.96 6.96
CA TRP A 104 -2.19 -3.69 5.72
C TRP A 104 -1.78 -4.98 5.03
N ARG A 105 -2.14 -5.06 3.76
CA ARG A 105 -1.59 -5.92 2.71
C ARG A 105 -1.33 -5.00 1.56
N ILE A 106 -0.10 -4.53 1.44
CA ILE A 106 0.24 -3.45 0.52
C ILE A 106 1.33 -3.87 -0.43
N GLY A 107 1.37 -3.20 -1.56
CA GLY A 107 2.46 -3.31 -2.53
C GLY A 107 2.70 -2.00 -3.25
N SER A 108 3.94 -1.81 -3.69
CA SER A 108 4.35 -0.64 -4.43
C SER A 108 3.69 -0.62 -5.81
N VAL A 109 3.13 0.54 -6.19
CA VAL A 109 2.66 0.82 -7.54
C VAL A 109 3.60 1.75 -8.31
N ASN A 110 4.81 1.94 -7.80
CA ASN A 110 5.80 2.71 -8.52
C ASN A 110 6.11 2.07 -9.87
N PHE A 111 6.18 2.90 -10.86
CA PHE A 111 6.49 2.54 -12.24
C PHE A 111 7.67 3.37 -12.73
N THR A 112 8.60 2.72 -13.41
CA THR A 112 9.74 3.38 -14.06
C THR A 112 9.62 3.14 -15.57
N PRO A 113 9.32 4.18 -16.36
CA PRO A 113 9.27 4.03 -17.79
C PRO A 113 10.68 3.79 -18.36
N ASP A 114 10.74 3.16 -19.52
CA ASP A 114 11.95 3.08 -20.33
C ASP A 114 12.44 4.49 -20.76
N PRO A 115 13.70 4.64 -21.23
CA PRO A 115 14.25 5.94 -21.62
C PRO A 115 13.45 6.69 -22.69
N ASP A 116 12.62 5.99 -23.45
CA ASP A 116 11.72 6.57 -24.46
C ASP A 116 10.34 6.97 -23.89
N GLY A 117 10.15 6.84 -22.56
CA GLY A 117 8.91 7.17 -21.86
C GLY A 117 7.82 6.10 -21.95
N ILE A 118 8.09 4.96 -22.61
CA ILE A 118 7.11 3.87 -22.76
C ILE A 118 7.35 2.81 -21.67
N GLY A 119 6.29 2.39 -21.03
CA GLY A 119 6.34 1.31 -20.05
C GLY A 119 6.27 -0.07 -20.69
N ARG A 120 7.37 -0.82 -20.66
CA ARG A 120 7.42 -2.19 -21.16
C ARG A 120 7.70 -3.22 -20.09
N GLY A 121 8.12 -2.78 -18.90
CA GLY A 121 8.44 -3.64 -17.78
C GLY A 121 7.83 -3.13 -16.48
N TYR A 122 7.69 -4.00 -15.53
CA TYR A 122 7.27 -3.67 -14.18
C TYR A 122 8.20 -4.34 -13.18
N ASP A 123 8.71 -3.56 -12.24
CA ASP A 123 9.60 -4.09 -11.21
C ASP A 123 8.82 -5.03 -10.28
N VAL A 124 9.32 -6.25 -10.11
CA VAL A 124 8.71 -7.23 -9.19
C VAL A 124 8.86 -6.77 -7.75
N TYR A 125 9.98 -6.17 -7.42
CA TYR A 125 10.23 -5.47 -6.17
C TYR A 125 11.13 -4.26 -6.41
N ARG A 126 11.00 -3.27 -5.54
CA ARG A 126 11.92 -2.12 -5.52
C ARG A 126 13.00 -2.36 -4.47
N GLU A 127 14.20 -1.88 -4.77
CA GLU A 127 15.29 -1.85 -3.81
C GLU A 127 15.50 -0.42 -3.30
N ILE A 128 15.48 -0.24 -1.99
CA ILE A 128 15.69 1.03 -1.32
C ILE A 128 16.86 0.84 -0.34
N GLN A 129 18.06 1.23 -0.71
CA GLN A 129 19.27 1.11 0.11
C GLN A 129 19.48 -0.31 0.69
N GLY A 130 19.26 -1.33 -0.16
CA GLY A 130 19.40 -2.73 0.21
C GLY A 130 18.16 -3.37 0.83
N TRP A 131 17.11 -2.60 1.12
CA TRP A 131 15.80 -3.11 1.50
C TRP A 131 14.97 -3.43 0.27
N ARG A 132 14.19 -4.49 0.34
CA ARG A 132 13.26 -4.91 -0.72
C ARG A 132 11.83 -4.56 -0.35
N TRP A 133 11.12 -4.01 -1.30
CA TRP A 133 9.71 -3.69 -1.17
C TRP A 133 8.93 -4.26 -2.35
N SER A 134 8.04 -5.21 -2.06
CA SER A 134 7.27 -5.93 -3.08
C SER A 134 6.37 -4.99 -3.86
N SER A 135 6.28 -5.20 -5.16
CA SER A 135 5.27 -4.54 -5.99
C SER A 135 3.87 -5.08 -5.67
N LEU A 136 2.84 -4.29 -5.96
CA LEU A 136 1.46 -4.73 -5.77
C LEU A 136 1.13 -6.01 -6.57
N PRO A 137 1.54 -6.17 -7.85
CA PRO A 137 1.38 -7.43 -8.56
C PRO A 137 2.07 -8.62 -7.87
N LEU A 138 3.29 -8.44 -7.34
CA LEU A 138 3.97 -9.53 -6.62
C LEU A 138 3.22 -9.93 -5.35
N SER A 139 2.71 -8.96 -4.60
CA SER A 139 1.92 -9.23 -3.39
C SER A 139 0.67 -10.06 -3.68
N LEU A 140 0.15 -10.02 -4.91
CA LEU A 140 -0.99 -10.82 -5.37
C LEU A 140 -0.62 -12.24 -5.79
N ILE A 141 0.63 -12.50 -6.20
CA ILE A 141 1.06 -13.83 -6.67
C ILE A 141 1.15 -14.84 -5.52
N HIS A 142 1.36 -14.38 -4.30
CA HIS A 142 1.47 -15.20 -3.09
C HIS A 142 0.12 -15.58 -2.45
N ILE A 143 -0.98 -15.46 -3.20
CA ILE A 143 -2.34 -15.82 -2.75
C ILE A 143 -2.62 -17.33 -2.88
#